data_1757644c60e67ae219caa66f8752ab3e
#
_entry.id   1757644c60e67ae219caa66f8752ab3e
#
_cell.length_a   1.000
_cell.length_b   1.000
_cell.length_c   1.000
_cell.angle_alpha   90.00
_cell.angle_beta   90.00
_cell.angle_gamma   90.00
#
_symmetry.space_group_name_H-M   'P 1'
#
loop_
_entity.id
_entity.type
_entity.pdbx_description
1 polymer ?
#
loop_
_entity_poly.entity_id
_entity_poly.type
_entity_poly.pdbx_seq_one_letter_code
_entity_poly.pdbx_strand_id
1 'polypeptide(L)'
;NSVFGMAYDNDGQLWIGTTNGLFVYNEKKGTLRQYLHSLSDPHSLPDNHIWVIYNDSFGTIWIGTRNGLAKYNQRTDNFTGYISEGTSFGRPACNEIISLMESSQGVLWAGTWYGGLARFNKETGQFRYYFGEGDTLTIPRIRTLFQRTANSFYLGSDDGLYTFNTTTGECLPTDDGQNKESIYACYQDREGGIWIGTYFSGVSYLSPKHKDIEWYYPNGTENSLSGNVISQFCEDPDGNIWIATEDGGLNLFDPRTKKFKNHLLRSSNPNIGYHNIHALLYNEGKLWIGSFSRGLYILDTQTGKMKNYRHNRANPHSIPNDHIYSIYQTKDGSIYLGTLSGFCRYDPESDSFRTLEPLSHIFIYDMVEDQHGDMWLASKRDGIWRYNRQTGKLHNYRNDPVNPDSPCSNWVIRVYIDHKQHLWFCTEGGGICRYHYQEDRFENFSTKENLPNNIIYGILDDQSGNYWLSSNRGLIRYEPQNKRAQLYTIEDGLQSNQFNFSSSLQASDGKFYFGGVNGFNSFYPFKLSINKVRPTASISAVYMHSPDDKVSLSKRIPALSGQVTIPYQVVSFDIAFESLSYVAPSKNLYAYKLDGIHKEWIYTDKHNVSFLNLPPGEYTFRVKASNNDEYWSND
;
A
#
# COMPACT_ATOMS: atom_id res chain seq x y z
N ASN A 1 45.42 1.28 -7.20
CA ASN A 1 44.60 2.48 -6.96
C ASN A 1 43.15 2.06 -6.88
N SER A 2 42.48 2.38 -5.77
CA SER A 2 41.06 2.17 -5.63
C SER A 2 40.30 3.31 -6.29
N VAL A 3 39.21 3.00 -6.97
CA VAL A 3 38.28 3.97 -7.57
C VAL A 3 37.09 4.11 -6.65
N PHE A 4 36.70 5.33 -6.30
CA PHE A 4 35.57 5.60 -5.38
C PHE A 4 34.43 6.37 -6.05
N GLY A 5 34.73 7.30 -6.96
CA GLY A 5 33.72 8.10 -7.62
C GLY A 5 33.96 8.20 -9.12
N MET A 6 32.88 8.20 -9.89
CA MET A 6 32.92 8.43 -11.34
C MET A 6 31.73 9.29 -11.75
N ALA A 7 31.96 10.22 -12.70
CA ALA A 7 30.90 11.00 -13.31
C ALA A 7 31.27 11.36 -14.76
N TYR A 8 30.25 11.50 -15.62
CA TYR A 8 30.42 12.12 -16.93
C TYR A 8 30.21 13.63 -16.84
N ASP A 9 31.03 14.40 -17.55
CA ASP A 9 30.73 15.80 -17.80
C ASP A 9 29.81 15.97 -19.01
N ASN A 10 29.42 17.21 -19.31
CA ASN A 10 28.52 17.52 -20.41
C ASN A 10 29.17 17.33 -21.80
N ASP A 11 30.49 17.23 -21.85
CA ASP A 11 31.27 16.97 -23.08
C ASP A 11 31.47 15.46 -23.32
N GLY A 12 30.97 14.60 -22.41
CA GLY A 12 31.08 13.15 -22.49
C GLY A 12 32.45 12.62 -22.06
N GLN A 13 33.23 13.38 -21.29
CA GLN A 13 34.45 12.88 -20.66
C GLN A 13 34.14 12.18 -19.35
N LEU A 14 34.78 11.06 -19.08
CA LEU A 14 34.64 10.31 -17.83
C LEU A 14 35.65 10.78 -16.79
N TRP A 15 35.16 11.32 -15.69
CA TRP A 15 35.93 11.72 -14.51
C TRP A 15 36.01 10.58 -13.54
N ILE A 16 37.21 10.21 -13.08
CA ILE A 16 37.49 9.04 -12.25
C ILE A 16 38.28 9.46 -11.01
N GLY A 17 37.64 9.37 -9.84
CA GLY A 17 38.26 9.70 -8.55
C GLY A 17 38.92 8.48 -7.91
N THR A 18 40.17 8.63 -7.51
CA THR A 18 40.97 7.55 -6.92
C THR A 18 41.65 7.98 -5.63
N THR A 19 42.34 7.04 -4.97
CA THR A 19 43.25 7.34 -3.85
C THR A 19 44.53 8.06 -4.26
N ASN A 20 44.77 8.20 -5.55
CA ASN A 20 45.99 8.82 -6.10
C ASN A 20 45.67 9.87 -7.17
N GLY A 21 44.77 10.77 -6.85
CA GLY A 21 44.34 11.86 -7.71
C GLY A 21 43.13 11.58 -8.55
N LEU A 22 42.85 12.53 -9.44
CA LEU A 22 41.70 12.56 -10.32
C LEU A 22 42.16 12.29 -11.76
N PHE A 23 41.47 11.36 -12.41
CA PHE A 23 41.71 11.06 -13.83
C PHE A 23 40.52 11.50 -14.65
N VAL A 24 40.80 11.99 -15.88
CA VAL A 24 39.80 12.36 -16.87
C VAL A 24 40.09 11.63 -18.19
N TYR A 25 39.18 10.75 -18.56
CA TYR A 25 39.26 9.97 -19.78
C TYR A 25 38.32 10.51 -20.85
N ASN A 26 38.90 10.83 -22.00
CA ASN A 26 38.14 11.22 -23.19
C ASN A 26 38.08 10.02 -24.14
N GLU A 27 36.90 9.38 -24.21
CA GLU A 27 36.68 8.17 -25.01
C GLU A 27 36.88 8.43 -26.51
N LYS A 28 36.41 9.59 -27.01
CA LYS A 28 36.52 9.96 -28.46
C LYS A 28 37.96 10.17 -28.91
N LYS A 29 38.83 10.66 -28.01
CA LYS A 29 40.24 10.96 -28.33
C LYS A 29 41.18 9.86 -27.81
N GLY A 30 40.70 8.92 -27.02
CA GLY A 30 41.52 7.88 -26.34
C GLY A 30 42.57 8.47 -25.39
N THR A 31 42.34 9.67 -24.85
CA THR A 31 43.32 10.36 -23.99
C THR A 31 42.93 10.29 -22.53
N LEU A 32 43.93 10.07 -21.66
CA LEU A 32 43.80 10.06 -20.22
C LEU A 32 44.65 11.16 -19.62
N ARG A 33 44.08 12.05 -18.79
CA ARG A 33 44.77 13.10 -18.04
C ARG A 33 44.68 12.80 -16.56
N GLN A 34 45.70 13.20 -15.77
CA GLN A 34 45.73 13.09 -14.33
C GLN A 34 45.94 14.45 -13.69
N TYR A 35 45.16 14.73 -12.63
CA TYR A 35 45.33 15.91 -11.79
C TYR A 35 45.71 15.44 -10.36
N LEU A 36 46.69 16.13 -9.78
CA LEU A 36 47.21 15.83 -8.44
C LEU A 36 47.16 17.07 -7.55
N HIS A 37 47.16 16.86 -6.25
CA HIS A 37 47.39 17.91 -5.28
C HIS A 37 48.84 18.36 -5.32
N SER A 38 49.07 19.68 -5.18
CA SER A 38 50.38 20.28 -5.05
C SER A 38 50.38 21.39 -3.99
N LEU A 39 51.26 21.27 -2.99
CA LEU A 39 51.40 22.30 -1.96
C LEU A 39 51.86 23.67 -2.51
N SER A 40 52.55 23.69 -3.66
CA SER A 40 53.02 24.90 -4.30
C SER A 40 52.01 25.55 -5.25
N ASP A 41 50.93 24.87 -5.58
CA ASP A 41 49.89 25.38 -6.48
C ASP A 41 48.55 25.48 -5.76
N PRO A 42 48.09 26.70 -5.40
CA PRO A 42 46.80 26.91 -4.75
C PRO A 42 45.59 26.60 -5.64
N HIS A 43 45.80 26.38 -6.91
CA HIS A 43 44.77 26.00 -7.88
C HIS A 43 44.78 24.50 -8.21
N SER A 44 45.58 23.71 -7.48
CA SER A 44 45.54 22.24 -7.56
C SER A 44 44.39 21.67 -6.74
N LEU A 45 44.19 20.35 -6.80
CA LEU A 45 43.23 19.64 -5.94
C LEU A 45 43.56 19.85 -4.45
N PRO A 46 42.56 19.96 -3.55
CA PRO A 46 42.79 20.06 -2.10
C PRO A 46 43.47 18.82 -1.50
N ASP A 47 43.23 17.63 -2.07
CA ASP A 47 43.82 16.35 -1.66
C ASP A 47 43.82 15.35 -2.82
N ASN A 48 44.73 14.38 -2.81
CA ASN A 48 44.79 13.31 -3.81
C ASN A 48 43.76 12.20 -3.59
N HIS A 49 43.20 12.10 -2.40
CA HIS A 49 42.17 11.10 -2.11
C HIS A 49 40.77 11.66 -2.51
N ILE A 50 40.23 11.16 -3.60
CA ILE A 50 38.96 11.60 -4.15
C ILE A 50 37.87 10.58 -3.76
N TRP A 51 36.84 11.04 -3.04
CA TRP A 51 35.74 10.21 -2.63
C TRP A 51 34.54 10.23 -3.60
N VAL A 52 34.21 11.43 -4.08
CA VAL A 52 33.00 11.64 -4.89
C VAL A 52 33.24 12.68 -5.96
N ILE A 53 32.61 12.48 -7.13
CA ILE A 53 32.58 13.43 -8.23
C ILE A 53 31.11 13.68 -8.55
N TYR A 54 30.73 14.94 -8.70
CA TYR A 54 29.37 15.35 -8.96
C TYR A 54 29.33 16.41 -10.07
N ASN A 55 28.51 16.15 -11.10
CA ASN A 55 28.23 17.11 -12.16
C ASN A 55 26.90 17.80 -11.82
N ASP A 56 26.94 19.12 -11.52
CA ASP A 56 25.74 19.86 -11.14
C ASP A 56 24.86 20.22 -12.35
N SER A 57 23.69 20.77 -12.10
CA SER A 57 22.70 21.14 -13.13
C SER A 57 23.21 22.19 -14.14
N PHE A 58 24.29 22.90 -13.80
CA PHE A 58 24.95 23.87 -14.67
C PHE A 58 26.16 23.30 -15.44
N GLY A 59 26.45 21.99 -15.24
CA GLY A 59 27.60 21.34 -15.85
C GLY A 59 28.92 21.59 -15.11
N THR A 60 28.87 22.09 -13.88
CA THR A 60 30.07 22.30 -13.07
C THR A 60 30.44 20.98 -12.37
N ILE A 61 31.70 20.56 -12.56
CA ILE A 61 32.24 19.39 -11.87
C ILE A 61 32.71 19.78 -10.47
N TRP A 62 32.10 19.13 -9.46
CA TRP A 62 32.47 19.22 -8.06
C TRP A 62 33.15 17.94 -7.62
N ILE A 63 34.20 18.05 -6.83
CA ILE A 63 35.02 16.93 -6.38
C ILE A 63 35.13 16.97 -4.85
N GLY A 64 34.55 15.97 -4.19
CA GLY A 64 34.73 15.75 -2.75
C GLY A 64 36.01 14.98 -2.48
N THR A 65 36.86 15.56 -1.66
CA THR A 65 38.18 15.02 -1.32
C THR A 65 38.29 14.73 0.18
N ARG A 66 39.38 14.12 0.60
CA ARG A 66 39.71 13.93 2.03
C ARG A 66 39.91 15.26 2.74
N ASN A 67 40.29 16.33 2.07
CA ASN A 67 40.57 17.62 2.66
C ASN A 67 39.86 18.79 1.94
N GLY A 68 38.57 18.69 1.71
CA GLY A 68 37.76 19.78 1.20
C GLY A 68 37.01 19.44 -0.08
N LEU A 69 36.28 20.44 -0.57
CA LEU A 69 35.52 20.43 -1.82
C LEU A 69 36.34 21.18 -2.88
N ALA A 70 36.44 20.61 -4.09
CA ALA A 70 37.02 21.30 -5.23
C ALA A 70 35.95 21.56 -6.30
N LYS A 71 36.05 22.74 -6.95
CA LYS A 71 35.31 23.10 -8.14
C LYS A 71 36.28 23.12 -9.33
N TYR A 72 35.97 22.39 -10.38
CA TYR A 72 36.74 22.46 -11.61
C TYR A 72 36.42 23.74 -12.41
N ASN A 73 37.43 24.45 -12.82
CA ASN A 73 37.36 25.65 -13.68
C ASN A 73 37.71 25.28 -15.11
N GLN A 74 36.75 25.07 -15.97
CA GLN A 74 36.92 24.60 -17.33
C GLN A 74 37.76 25.57 -18.20
N ARG A 75 37.67 26.90 -17.96
CA ARG A 75 38.39 27.92 -18.75
C ARG A 75 39.90 27.93 -18.51
N THR A 76 40.30 27.65 -17.26
CA THR A 76 41.69 27.71 -16.82
C THR A 76 42.31 26.35 -16.62
N ASP A 77 41.52 25.27 -16.76
CA ASP A 77 41.91 23.88 -16.59
C ASP A 77 42.56 23.62 -15.20
N ASN A 78 41.94 24.19 -14.15
CA ASN A 78 42.42 24.11 -12.77
C ASN A 78 41.29 24.03 -11.76
N PHE A 79 41.59 24.07 -10.45
CA PHE A 79 40.59 23.91 -9.41
C PHE A 79 40.54 25.11 -8.47
N THR A 80 39.35 25.36 -7.91
CA THR A 80 39.15 26.21 -6.75
C THR A 80 38.82 25.31 -5.55
N GLY A 81 39.69 25.27 -4.58
CA GLY A 81 39.49 24.50 -3.35
C GLY A 81 38.68 25.29 -2.30
N TYR A 82 37.78 24.60 -1.62
CA TYR A 82 37.02 25.11 -0.49
C TYR A 82 37.32 24.21 0.72
N ILE A 83 38.03 24.76 1.67
CA ILE A 83 38.44 24.10 2.90
C ILE A 83 37.79 24.89 4.04
N SER A 84 37.12 24.22 4.95
CA SER A 84 36.56 24.87 6.13
C SER A 84 37.72 25.14 7.11
N GLU A 85 38.13 26.40 7.23
CA GLU A 85 39.14 26.83 8.23
C GLU A 85 38.41 27.20 9.53
N GLY A 86 38.79 26.54 10.63
CA GLY A 86 38.36 26.88 11.98
C GLY A 86 37.16 26.08 12.52
N THR A 87 36.80 26.43 13.75
CA THR A 87 35.65 25.82 14.44
C THR A 87 34.38 26.51 14.05
N SER A 88 33.55 25.86 13.22
CA SER A 88 32.16 26.27 13.04
C SER A 88 31.37 25.89 14.29
N PHE A 89 30.93 26.89 15.07
CA PHE A 89 30.27 26.69 16.38
C PHE A 89 31.11 25.95 17.43
N GLY A 90 32.46 26.18 17.47
CA GLY A 90 33.36 25.57 18.47
C GLY A 90 33.79 24.13 18.15
N ARG A 91 33.60 23.66 16.91
CA ARG A 91 33.92 22.29 16.47
C ARG A 91 35.04 22.25 15.45
N PRO A 92 35.86 21.17 15.43
CA PRO A 92 36.83 20.99 14.37
C PRO A 92 36.15 20.90 13.02
N ALA A 93 36.71 21.58 12.03
CA ALA A 93 36.21 21.51 10.64
C ALA A 93 36.33 20.07 10.11
N CYS A 94 35.25 19.52 9.58
CA CYS A 94 35.30 18.24 8.87
C CYS A 94 35.37 18.50 7.39
N ASN A 95 36.55 18.37 6.81
CA ASN A 95 36.81 18.60 5.41
C ASN A 95 36.68 17.32 4.55
N GLU A 96 36.52 16.15 5.17
CA GLU A 96 36.43 14.89 4.43
C GLU A 96 35.02 14.71 3.86
N ILE A 97 34.85 15.01 2.56
CA ILE A 97 33.57 15.01 1.83
C ILE A 97 33.41 13.71 1.06
N ILE A 98 32.44 12.89 1.44
CA ILE A 98 32.26 11.55 0.91
C ILE A 98 31.01 11.37 0.03
N SER A 99 30.07 12.30 0.09
CA SER A 99 28.90 12.32 -0.81
C SER A 99 28.50 13.74 -1.17
N LEU A 100 27.92 13.91 -2.37
CA LEU A 100 27.46 15.20 -2.89
C LEU A 100 26.10 15.04 -3.55
N MET A 101 25.25 16.05 -3.39
CA MET A 101 23.94 16.12 -4.05
C MET A 101 23.56 17.59 -4.28
N GLU A 102 23.10 17.95 -5.45
CA GLU A 102 22.39 19.20 -5.70
C GLU A 102 20.89 18.99 -5.50
N SER A 103 20.27 19.83 -4.66
CA SER A 103 18.83 19.80 -4.51
C SER A 103 18.12 20.42 -5.74
N SER A 104 16.82 20.13 -5.91
CA SER A 104 15.98 20.76 -6.96
C SER A 104 15.92 22.29 -6.89
N GLN A 105 16.41 22.87 -5.78
CA GLN A 105 16.54 24.32 -5.59
C GLN A 105 17.96 24.84 -5.94
N GLY A 106 18.83 24.02 -6.53
CA GLY A 106 20.19 24.37 -6.92
C GLY A 106 21.20 24.45 -5.77
N VAL A 107 20.82 24.04 -4.57
CA VAL A 107 21.70 24.06 -3.40
C VAL A 107 22.54 22.79 -3.35
N LEU A 108 23.87 22.95 -3.20
CA LEU A 108 24.79 21.82 -3.07
C LEU A 108 24.87 21.38 -1.61
N TRP A 109 24.64 20.07 -1.39
CA TRP A 109 24.74 19.42 -0.11
C TRP A 109 25.86 18.39 -0.11
N ALA A 110 26.55 18.28 1.00
CA ALA A 110 27.68 17.37 1.16
C ALA A 110 27.51 16.51 2.40
N GLY A 111 27.64 15.20 2.26
CA GLY A 111 27.81 14.30 3.39
C GLY A 111 29.30 14.16 3.71
N THR A 112 29.61 14.18 5.01
CA THR A 112 30.99 14.15 5.50
C THR A 112 31.30 12.88 6.27
N TRP A 113 32.58 12.61 6.50
CA TRP A 113 33.05 11.43 7.25
C TRP A 113 32.76 11.52 8.75
N TYR A 114 32.87 12.71 9.36
CA TYR A 114 32.64 12.92 10.79
C TYR A 114 31.82 14.18 11.12
N GLY A 115 31.56 15.05 10.16
CA GLY A 115 30.92 16.35 10.36
C GLY A 115 29.44 16.38 10.08
N GLY A 116 28.81 15.21 9.86
CA GLY A 116 27.39 15.13 9.52
C GLY A 116 27.07 15.64 8.12
N LEU A 117 25.96 16.39 7.98
CA LEU A 117 25.49 16.98 6.73
C LEU A 117 25.96 18.42 6.60
N ALA A 118 26.48 18.81 5.45
CA ALA A 118 26.89 20.18 5.16
C ALA A 118 26.08 20.78 4.00
N ARG A 119 25.54 21.98 4.18
CA ARG A 119 24.99 22.81 3.13
C ARG A 119 26.10 23.76 2.64
N PHE A 120 26.40 23.73 1.36
CA PHE A 120 27.41 24.58 0.73
C PHE A 120 26.77 25.76 0.00
N ASN A 121 27.24 26.97 0.28
CA ASN A 121 26.85 28.16 -0.43
C ASN A 121 27.82 28.40 -1.60
N LYS A 122 27.35 28.20 -2.85
CA LYS A 122 28.15 28.32 -4.06
C LYS A 122 28.67 29.75 -4.32
N GLU A 123 28.03 30.80 -3.76
CA GLU A 123 28.40 32.21 -3.94
C GLU A 123 29.49 32.62 -2.94
N THR A 124 29.33 32.26 -1.66
CA THR A 124 30.25 32.68 -0.60
C THR A 124 31.37 31.66 -0.32
N GLY A 125 31.24 30.42 -0.82
CA GLY A 125 32.17 29.34 -0.56
C GLY A 125 32.12 28.79 0.88
N GLN A 126 31.05 29.10 1.64
CA GLN A 126 30.94 28.73 3.04
C GLN A 126 30.08 27.48 3.24
N PHE A 127 30.46 26.70 4.27
CA PHE A 127 29.71 25.53 4.72
C PHE A 127 28.89 25.84 5.97
N ARG A 128 27.68 25.28 6.03
CA ARG A 128 26.83 25.20 7.22
C ARG A 128 26.59 23.73 7.54
N TYR A 129 27.01 23.27 8.73
CA TYR A 129 26.95 21.88 9.15
C TYR A 129 25.69 21.60 10.00
N TYR A 130 25.21 20.36 9.92
CA TYR A 130 24.09 19.77 10.67
C TYR A 130 24.50 18.38 11.15
N PHE A 131 24.07 17.96 12.34
CA PHE A 131 24.25 16.62 12.90
C PHE A 131 25.71 16.17 13.10
N GLY A 132 26.60 17.13 13.30
CA GLY A 132 28.01 16.87 13.62
C GLY A 132 28.22 16.54 15.09
N GLU A 133 29.47 16.25 15.44
CA GLU A 133 29.88 15.98 16.82
C GLU A 133 29.49 17.14 17.75
N GLY A 134 28.74 16.82 18.85
CA GLY A 134 28.23 17.79 19.83
C GLY A 134 26.81 18.30 19.55
N ASP A 135 26.11 17.88 18.47
CA ASP A 135 24.69 18.11 18.30
C ASP A 135 23.85 17.11 19.13
N THR A 136 22.59 17.45 19.40
CA THR A 136 21.64 16.55 20.08
C THR A 136 21.44 15.24 19.33
N LEU A 137 21.55 15.29 18.00
CA LEU A 137 21.59 14.13 17.11
C LEU A 137 22.91 14.19 16.33
N THR A 138 23.73 13.16 16.45
CA THR A 138 24.97 13.01 15.70
C THR A 138 24.81 11.90 14.67
N ILE A 139 25.03 12.24 13.39
CA ILE A 139 25.06 11.26 12.29
C ILE A 139 26.46 11.33 11.69
N PRO A 140 27.39 10.46 12.13
CA PRO A 140 28.82 10.68 11.89
C PRO A 140 29.20 10.59 10.42
N ARG A 141 28.74 9.58 9.69
CA ARG A 141 29.12 9.36 8.30
C ARG A 141 27.88 9.37 7.40
N ILE A 142 27.75 10.40 6.57
CA ILE A 142 26.65 10.46 5.60
C ILE A 142 27.19 10.03 4.23
N ARG A 143 27.03 8.75 3.92
CA ARG A 143 27.59 8.09 2.75
C ARG A 143 26.82 8.36 1.47
N THR A 144 25.49 8.58 1.59
CA THR A 144 24.65 8.89 0.44
C THR A 144 23.56 9.87 0.81
N LEU A 145 23.24 10.72 -0.17
CA LEU A 145 22.22 11.75 -0.09
C LEU A 145 21.23 11.50 -1.22
N PHE A 146 19.94 11.51 -0.90
CA PHE A 146 18.91 11.36 -1.91
C PHE A 146 17.74 12.31 -1.62
N GLN A 147 17.35 13.14 -2.59
CA GLN A 147 16.22 14.04 -2.44
C GLN A 147 14.91 13.30 -2.64
N ARG A 148 14.06 13.25 -1.60
CA ARG A 148 12.75 12.63 -1.63
C ARG A 148 11.67 13.58 -2.15
N THR A 149 11.65 14.80 -1.62
CA THR A 149 10.74 15.89 -2.03
C THR A 149 11.53 17.19 -2.07
N ALA A 150 10.91 18.29 -2.51
CA ALA A 150 11.58 19.60 -2.52
C ALA A 150 12.24 19.99 -1.17
N ASN A 151 11.64 19.55 -0.05
CA ASN A 151 12.08 19.91 1.31
C ASN A 151 12.47 18.70 2.17
N SER A 152 12.66 17.51 1.61
CA SER A 152 12.97 16.32 2.38
C SER A 152 14.03 15.47 1.68
N PHE A 153 15.04 15.03 2.44
CA PHE A 153 16.14 14.16 1.99
C PHE A 153 16.17 12.86 2.76
N TYR A 154 16.58 11.80 2.10
CA TYR A 154 17.11 10.61 2.75
C TYR A 154 18.62 10.76 2.93
N LEU A 155 19.09 10.47 4.14
CA LEU A 155 20.49 10.45 4.52
C LEU A 155 20.85 9.01 4.87
N GLY A 156 21.69 8.38 4.05
CA GLY A 156 22.24 7.05 4.34
C GLY A 156 23.52 7.16 5.14
N SER A 157 23.57 6.55 6.31
CA SER A 157 24.68 6.59 7.24
C SER A 157 25.19 5.20 7.63
N ASP A 158 26.21 5.13 8.50
CA ASP A 158 26.74 3.87 9.02
C ASP A 158 25.76 3.14 9.96
N ASP A 159 24.84 3.86 10.56
CA ASP A 159 23.86 3.35 11.54
C ASP A 159 22.41 3.40 11.05
N GLY A 160 22.20 3.62 9.75
CA GLY A 160 20.89 3.52 9.13
C GLY A 160 20.51 4.63 8.17
N LEU A 161 19.22 4.64 7.81
CA LEU A 161 18.59 5.62 6.93
C LEU A 161 17.80 6.64 7.75
N TYR A 162 18.04 7.92 7.49
CA TYR A 162 17.35 9.04 8.14
C TYR A 162 16.57 9.87 7.13
N THR A 163 15.48 10.47 7.58
CA THR A 163 14.75 11.50 6.83
C THR A 163 15.03 12.87 7.43
N PHE A 164 15.57 13.79 6.63
CA PHE A 164 15.86 15.17 7.00
C PHE A 164 14.90 16.14 6.31
N ASN A 165 14.28 17.02 7.10
CA ASN A 165 13.44 18.10 6.60
C ASN A 165 14.24 19.40 6.54
N THR A 166 14.48 19.93 5.34
CA THR A 166 15.30 21.13 5.12
C THR A 166 14.66 22.43 5.63
N THR A 167 13.32 22.45 5.83
CA THR A 167 12.57 23.61 6.30
C THR A 167 12.58 23.71 7.83
N THR A 168 12.31 22.57 8.51
CA THR A 168 12.26 22.53 9.98
C THR A 168 13.61 22.25 10.61
N GLY A 169 14.55 21.64 9.86
CA GLY A 169 15.82 21.14 10.38
C GLY A 169 15.70 19.81 11.14
N GLU A 170 14.50 19.22 11.17
CA GLU A 170 14.23 17.97 11.87
C GLU A 170 14.80 16.78 11.11
N CYS A 171 15.42 15.86 11.84
CA CYS A 171 15.96 14.63 11.30
C CYS A 171 15.50 13.44 12.15
N LEU A 172 14.86 12.48 11.51
CA LEU A 172 14.31 11.30 12.17
C LEU A 172 14.77 10.02 11.46
N PRO A 173 15.03 8.93 12.21
CA PRO A 173 15.19 7.62 11.59
C PRO A 173 13.97 7.27 10.74
N THR A 174 14.17 6.60 9.61
CA THR A 174 13.04 6.11 8.82
C THR A 174 12.39 4.90 9.51
N ASP A 175 11.05 4.90 9.59
CA ASP A 175 10.23 3.98 10.43
C ASP A 175 10.12 2.53 9.89
N ASP A 176 10.78 2.20 8.81
CA ASP A 176 10.60 0.91 8.08
C ASP A 176 11.32 -0.29 8.73
N GLY A 177 11.72 -0.16 10.01
CA GLY A 177 12.13 -1.30 10.87
C GLY A 177 13.38 -2.09 10.44
N GLN A 178 13.98 -1.78 9.28
CA GLN A 178 15.14 -2.50 8.73
C GLN A 178 16.46 -1.73 8.84
N ASN A 179 16.48 -0.55 9.47
CA ASN A 179 17.51 0.45 9.23
C ASN A 179 18.49 0.69 10.37
N LYS A 180 19.07 -0.38 10.93
CA LYS A 180 20.27 -0.26 11.79
C LYS A 180 21.56 -0.65 11.03
N GLU A 181 21.49 -0.71 9.71
CA GLU A 181 22.62 -1.16 8.88
C GLU A 181 23.26 -0.02 8.12
N SER A 182 24.53 -0.16 7.83
CA SER A 182 25.31 0.84 7.09
C SER A 182 24.80 0.97 5.65
N ILE A 183 24.27 2.14 5.29
CA ILE A 183 23.71 2.46 3.97
C ILE A 183 24.77 3.11 3.10
N TYR A 184 25.06 2.50 1.96
CA TYR A 184 26.12 2.94 1.05
C TYR A 184 25.61 3.68 -0.18
N ALA A 185 24.43 3.31 -0.68
CA ALA A 185 23.86 3.91 -1.88
C ALA A 185 22.34 3.97 -1.82
N CYS A 186 21.76 5.03 -2.39
CA CYS A 186 20.34 5.14 -2.68
C CYS A 186 20.17 5.52 -4.16
N TYR A 187 19.22 4.88 -4.83
CA TYR A 187 18.90 5.15 -6.22
C TYR A 187 17.39 5.09 -6.43
N GLN A 188 16.84 6.05 -7.16
CA GLN A 188 15.42 6.03 -7.53
C GLN A 188 15.25 5.49 -8.94
N ASP A 189 14.37 4.51 -9.09
CA ASP A 189 14.01 3.97 -10.39
C ASP A 189 12.95 4.82 -11.12
N ARG A 190 12.57 4.39 -12.32
CA ARG A 190 11.60 5.09 -13.19
C ARG A 190 10.18 5.10 -12.62
N GLU A 191 9.85 4.16 -11.73
CA GLU A 191 8.54 4.04 -11.10
C GLU A 191 8.48 4.86 -9.80
N GLY A 192 9.60 5.47 -9.39
CA GLY A 192 9.73 6.24 -8.16
C GLY A 192 10.12 5.41 -6.94
N GLY A 193 10.36 4.12 -7.10
CA GLY A 193 10.88 3.23 -6.06
C GLY A 193 12.33 3.55 -5.72
N ILE A 194 12.71 3.36 -4.46
CA ILE A 194 14.05 3.67 -3.97
C ILE A 194 14.78 2.39 -3.62
N TRP A 195 15.88 2.17 -4.32
CA TRP A 195 16.82 1.10 -4.06
C TRP A 195 17.82 1.54 -3.02
N ILE A 196 18.02 0.75 -1.98
CA ILE A 196 18.90 1.04 -0.85
C ILE A 196 19.94 -0.06 -0.78
N GLY A 197 21.19 0.27 -1.09
CA GLY A 197 22.33 -0.63 -0.99
C GLY A 197 22.95 -0.56 0.40
N THR A 198 23.06 -1.71 1.07
CA THR A 198 23.65 -1.84 2.41
C THR A 198 25.02 -2.51 2.32
N TYR A 199 25.83 -2.40 3.38
CA TYR A 199 27.17 -2.98 3.40
C TYR A 199 27.17 -4.51 3.53
N PHE A 200 26.29 -5.06 4.38
CA PHE A 200 26.28 -6.50 4.68
C PHE A 200 24.99 -7.22 4.29
N SER A 201 23.85 -6.51 4.17
CA SER A 201 22.54 -7.13 3.99
C SER A 201 22.00 -7.06 2.55
N GLY A 202 22.87 -6.71 1.59
CA GLY A 202 22.50 -6.66 0.17
C GLY A 202 21.71 -5.41 -0.19
N VAL A 203 20.59 -5.58 -0.90
CA VAL A 203 19.79 -4.48 -1.44
C VAL A 203 18.36 -4.57 -0.96
N SER A 204 17.84 -3.46 -0.43
CA SER A 204 16.44 -3.28 -0.07
C SER A 204 15.73 -2.39 -1.10
N TYR A 205 14.44 -2.63 -1.31
CA TYR A 205 13.60 -1.82 -2.18
C TYR A 205 12.48 -1.16 -1.38
N LEU A 206 12.45 0.16 -1.38
CA LEU A 206 11.38 0.94 -0.80
C LEU A 206 10.41 1.30 -1.92
N SER A 207 9.28 0.61 -1.95
CA SER A 207 8.23 0.85 -2.94
C SER A 207 7.68 2.27 -2.82
N PRO A 208 7.46 2.98 -3.93
CA PRO A 208 6.81 4.26 -3.89
C PRO A 208 5.40 4.08 -3.31
N LYS A 209 4.99 5.00 -2.43
CA LYS A 209 3.60 5.05 -1.97
C LYS A 209 2.73 5.55 -3.13
N HIS A 210 2.47 4.69 -4.10
CA HIS A 210 1.60 5.01 -5.24
C HIS A 210 0.13 5.11 -4.85
N LYS A 211 -0.24 4.54 -3.70
CA LYS A 211 -1.63 4.52 -3.25
C LYS A 211 -1.70 5.16 -1.88
N ASP A 212 -2.46 6.25 -1.78
CA ASP A 212 -2.76 6.93 -0.51
C ASP A 212 -3.74 6.08 0.32
N ILE A 213 -3.32 4.85 0.67
CA ILE A 213 -4.03 3.94 1.57
C ILE A 213 -3.40 4.06 2.95
N GLU A 214 -4.15 4.61 3.89
CA GLU A 214 -3.73 4.69 5.28
C GLU A 214 -4.06 3.37 5.98
N TRP A 215 -3.18 2.92 6.87
CA TRP A 215 -3.36 1.72 7.69
C TRP A 215 -3.26 2.08 9.17
N TYR A 216 -4.26 1.68 9.94
CA TYR A 216 -4.37 1.89 11.37
C TYR A 216 -4.49 0.55 12.09
N TYR A 217 -3.64 0.32 13.09
CA TYR A 217 -3.53 -0.93 13.84
C TYR A 217 -3.12 -0.68 15.29
N PRO A 218 -3.31 -1.65 16.20
CA PRO A 218 -2.81 -1.57 17.56
C PRO A 218 -1.28 -1.59 17.58
N ASN A 219 -0.65 -0.52 18.06
CA ASN A 219 0.80 -0.40 18.15
C ASN A 219 1.32 -0.30 19.60
N GLY A 220 0.44 -0.53 20.59
CA GLY A 220 0.78 -0.50 22.01
C GLY A 220 0.89 0.89 22.62
N THR A 221 0.67 1.96 21.85
CA THR A 221 0.62 3.34 22.37
C THR A 221 -0.81 3.72 22.80
N GLU A 222 -0.94 4.73 23.66
CA GLU A 222 -2.27 5.25 24.06
C GLU A 222 -3.07 5.81 22.89
N ASN A 223 -2.38 6.27 21.84
CA ASN A 223 -3.00 6.81 20.62
C ASN A 223 -3.06 5.77 19.49
N SER A 224 -3.59 4.60 19.78
CA SER A 224 -3.79 3.54 18.79
C SER A 224 -5.09 2.79 19.03
N LEU A 225 -5.48 1.93 18.10
CA LEU A 225 -6.58 1.00 18.28
C LEU A 225 -6.38 0.10 19.51
N SER A 226 -7.49 -0.31 20.14
CA SER A 226 -7.50 -1.24 21.27
C SER A 226 -7.62 -2.71 20.86
N GLY A 227 -7.97 -3.00 19.59
CA GLY A 227 -8.14 -4.35 19.07
C GLY A 227 -7.78 -4.45 17.60
N ASN A 228 -7.49 -5.67 17.14
CA ASN A 228 -7.05 -5.94 15.76
C ASN A 228 -8.22 -6.21 14.81
N VAL A 229 -9.26 -6.87 15.29
CA VAL A 229 -10.36 -7.37 14.44
C VAL A 229 -11.48 -6.35 14.43
N ILE A 230 -11.59 -5.62 13.35
CA ILE A 230 -12.59 -4.56 13.18
C ILE A 230 -13.90 -5.16 12.67
N SER A 231 -14.98 -4.95 13.39
CA SER A 231 -16.32 -5.49 13.07
C SER A 231 -17.24 -4.46 12.43
N GLN A 232 -17.22 -3.20 12.87
CA GLN A 232 -18.06 -2.16 12.25
C GLN A 232 -17.54 -0.75 12.50
N PHE A 233 -17.99 0.17 11.65
CA PHE A 233 -17.78 1.61 11.76
C PHE A 233 -19.11 2.35 11.83
N CYS A 234 -19.12 3.50 12.51
CA CYS A 234 -20.24 4.43 12.53
C CYS A 234 -19.72 5.85 12.65
N GLU A 235 -20.14 6.76 11.77
CA GLU A 235 -19.79 8.17 11.82
C GLU A 235 -20.75 8.94 12.73
N ASP A 236 -20.22 9.85 13.56
CA ASP A 236 -21.03 10.79 14.34
C ASP A 236 -21.19 12.14 13.61
N PRO A 237 -22.09 13.03 14.07
CA PRO A 237 -22.31 14.33 13.42
C PRO A 237 -21.10 15.26 13.40
N ASP A 238 -20.10 15.03 14.25
CA ASP A 238 -18.86 15.79 14.30
C ASP A 238 -17.82 15.25 13.31
N GLY A 239 -18.13 14.18 12.58
CA GLY A 239 -17.27 13.50 11.62
C GLY A 239 -16.22 12.59 12.28
N ASN A 240 -16.37 12.25 13.56
CA ASN A 240 -15.55 11.23 14.18
C ASN A 240 -16.10 9.83 13.85
N ILE A 241 -15.23 8.86 13.84
CA ILE A 241 -15.57 7.48 13.50
C ILE A 241 -15.53 6.60 14.76
N TRP A 242 -16.69 6.08 15.14
CA TRP A 242 -16.81 5.03 16.14
C TRP A 242 -16.44 3.69 15.52
N ILE A 243 -15.56 2.95 16.17
CA ILE A 243 -15.00 1.71 15.66
C ILE A 243 -15.25 0.59 16.65
N ALA A 244 -16.01 -0.41 16.22
CA ALA A 244 -16.23 -1.63 16.96
C ALA A 244 -15.14 -2.65 16.64
N THR A 245 -14.67 -3.37 17.67
CA THR A 245 -13.72 -4.46 17.53
C THR A 245 -14.23 -5.72 18.23
N GLU A 246 -13.80 -6.89 17.74
CA GLU A 246 -14.17 -8.17 18.36
C GLU A 246 -13.31 -8.50 19.58
N ASP A 247 -12.10 -7.93 19.64
CA ASP A 247 -11.06 -8.27 20.62
C ASP A 247 -10.62 -7.11 21.52
N GLY A 248 -11.05 -5.88 21.25
CA GLY A 248 -10.61 -4.68 21.98
C GLY A 248 -11.73 -3.72 22.41
N GLY A 249 -13.00 -4.04 22.13
CA GLY A 249 -14.15 -3.21 22.52
C GLY A 249 -14.41 -2.05 21.56
N LEU A 250 -14.66 -0.84 22.09
CA LEU A 250 -15.09 0.33 21.35
C LEU A 250 -14.03 1.42 21.32
N ASN A 251 -13.77 2.00 20.14
CA ASN A 251 -12.87 3.12 19.95
C ASN A 251 -13.58 4.29 19.27
N LEU A 252 -13.11 5.51 19.54
CA LEU A 252 -13.49 6.71 18.81
C LEU A 252 -12.23 7.26 18.12
N PHE A 253 -12.31 7.47 16.81
CA PHE A 253 -11.23 7.98 15.99
C PHE A 253 -11.60 9.36 15.41
N ASP A 254 -10.75 10.36 15.59
CA ASP A 254 -10.84 11.66 14.92
C ASP A 254 -9.97 11.64 13.65
N PRO A 255 -10.56 11.61 12.44
CA PRO A 255 -9.81 11.55 11.18
C PRO A 255 -8.94 12.77 10.91
N ARG A 256 -9.28 13.93 11.47
CA ARG A 256 -8.59 15.22 11.26
C ARG A 256 -7.27 15.26 12.02
N THR A 257 -7.29 14.79 13.28
CA THR A 257 -6.10 14.77 14.16
C THR A 257 -5.40 13.43 14.17
N LYS A 258 -6.01 12.40 13.60
CA LYS A 258 -5.58 10.98 13.61
C LYS A 258 -5.41 10.43 15.04
N LYS A 259 -6.21 10.92 15.98
CA LYS A 259 -6.18 10.51 17.38
C LYS A 259 -7.28 9.52 17.70
N PHE A 260 -6.92 8.57 18.58
CA PHE A 260 -7.84 7.59 19.13
C PHE A 260 -8.18 7.91 20.58
N LYS A 261 -9.43 7.64 20.95
CA LYS A 261 -9.89 7.58 22.32
C LYS A 261 -10.54 6.22 22.52
N ASN A 262 -9.96 5.41 23.38
CA ASN A 262 -10.43 4.05 23.64
C ASN A 262 -11.54 4.08 24.67
N HIS A 263 -12.75 3.73 24.26
CA HIS A 263 -13.88 3.53 25.14
C HIS A 263 -14.00 2.04 25.45
N LEU A 264 -13.24 1.62 26.45
CA LEU A 264 -13.26 0.22 26.89
C LEU A 264 -14.58 -0.05 27.60
N LEU A 265 -15.45 -0.85 27.00
CA LEU A 265 -16.52 -1.51 27.70
C LEU A 265 -15.89 -2.61 28.60
N ARG A 266 -15.23 -2.17 29.68
CA ARG A 266 -14.71 -3.09 30.68
C ARG A 266 -15.86 -3.58 31.54
N SER A 267 -16.01 -4.89 31.67
CA SER A 267 -16.72 -5.49 32.77
C SER A 267 -16.02 -5.07 34.07
N SER A 268 -16.80 -4.80 35.12
CA SER A 268 -16.28 -4.67 36.51
C SER A 268 -15.62 -5.96 37.01
N ASN A 269 -15.81 -7.08 36.30
CA ASN A 269 -15.14 -8.35 36.55
C ASN A 269 -13.88 -8.48 35.67
N PRO A 270 -12.66 -8.46 36.22
CA PRO A 270 -11.41 -8.55 35.46
C PRO A 270 -11.24 -9.87 34.68
N ASN A 271 -12.05 -10.89 34.95
CA ASN A 271 -12.03 -12.15 34.23
C ASN A 271 -12.91 -12.18 32.98
N ILE A 272 -13.65 -11.10 32.70
CA ILE A 272 -14.52 -10.98 31.52
C ILE A 272 -13.89 -9.98 30.55
N GLY A 273 -12.82 -10.20 29.95
CA GLY A 273 -12.14 -9.39 28.93
C GLY A 273 -12.94 -8.26 28.22
N TYR A 274 -12.47 -7.78 27.13
CA TYR A 274 -13.17 -6.77 26.32
C TYR A 274 -14.44 -7.35 25.71
N HIS A 275 -15.47 -6.52 25.53
CA HIS A 275 -16.69 -6.95 24.85
C HIS A 275 -16.44 -7.06 23.34
N ASN A 276 -16.79 -8.20 22.78
CA ASN A 276 -16.87 -8.38 21.34
C ASN A 276 -18.12 -7.63 20.82
N ILE A 277 -17.90 -6.62 19.97
CA ILE A 277 -18.95 -5.73 19.44
C ILE A 277 -19.11 -6.00 17.95
N HIS A 278 -20.36 -6.10 17.47
CA HIS A 278 -20.67 -6.38 16.07
C HIS A 278 -21.49 -5.29 15.39
N ALA A 279 -22.25 -4.49 16.14
CA ALA A 279 -23.15 -3.51 15.56
C ALA A 279 -23.05 -2.15 16.22
N LEU A 280 -23.07 -1.08 15.42
CA LEU A 280 -23.08 0.31 15.87
C LEU A 280 -24.15 1.10 15.11
N LEU A 281 -24.85 1.97 15.82
CA LEU A 281 -25.71 3.01 15.25
C LEU A 281 -25.61 4.25 16.13
N TYR A 282 -25.28 5.40 15.54
CA TYR A 282 -25.36 6.69 16.22
C TYR A 282 -26.70 7.34 15.91
N ASN A 283 -27.44 7.71 16.94
CA ASN A 283 -28.73 8.38 16.82
C ASN A 283 -28.96 9.34 17.97
N GLU A 284 -29.22 10.63 17.67
CA GLU A 284 -29.64 11.66 18.62
C GLU A 284 -28.77 11.76 19.88
N GLY A 285 -27.44 11.78 19.72
CA GLY A 285 -26.50 11.84 20.84
C GLY A 285 -26.31 10.53 21.59
N LYS A 286 -26.90 9.44 21.12
CA LYS A 286 -26.79 8.10 21.68
C LYS A 286 -26.12 7.16 20.72
N LEU A 287 -25.15 6.39 21.21
CA LEU A 287 -24.54 5.29 20.48
C LEU A 287 -25.19 3.98 20.90
N TRP A 288 -25.82 3.32 19.95
CA TRP A 288 -26.38 1.96 20.08
C TRP A 288 -25.29 0.96 19.75
N ILE A 289 -25.04 0.01 20.65
CA ILE A 289 -23.90 -0.90 20.57
C ILE A 289 -24.41 -2.33 20.73
N GLY A 290 -24.38 -3.08 19.63
CA GLY A 290 -24.72 -4.49 19.60
C GLY A 290 -23.52 -5.37 19.92
N SER A 291 -23.61 -6.20 20.96
CA SER A 291 -22.53 -7.11 21.34
C SER A 291 -22.78 -8.55 20.87
N PHE A 292 -21.71 -9.33 20.81
CA PHE A 292 -21.79 -10.76 20.46
C PHE A 292 -22.53 -11.61 21.52
N SER A 293 -22.49 -11.25 22.79
CA SER A 293 -23.07 -12.13 23.87
C SER A 293 -23.60 -11.36 25.07
N ARG A 294 -23.65 -10.04 25.00
CA ARG A 294 -24.04 -9.19 26.13
C ARG A 294 -25.25 -8.31 25.83
N GLY A 295 -25.96 -8.58 24.74
CA GLY A 295 -27.14 -7.84 24.33
C GLY A 295 -26.80 -6.46 23.76
N LEU A 296 -27.74 -5.54 23.91
CA LEU A 296 -27.67 -4.17 23.41
C LEU A 296 -27.24 -3.22 24.53
N TYR A 297 -26.26 -2.38 24.24
CA TYR A 297 -25.94 -1.21 25.07
C TYR A 297 -26.36 0.07 24.33
N ILE A 298 -26.86 1.04 25.08
CA ILE A 298 -27.12 2.40 24.61
C ILE A 298 -26.29 3.34 25.46
N LEU A 299 -25.29 3.96 24.85
CA LEU A 299 -24.39 4.93 25.47
C LEU A 299 -24.85 6.36 25.12
N ASP A 300 -25.15 7.14 26.12
CA ASP A 300 -25.30 8.59 25.97
C ASP A 300 -23.90 9.21 25.84
N THR A 301 -23.59 9.76 24.68
CA THR A 301 -22.22 10.21 24.35
C THR A 301 -21.84 11.51 25.06
N GLN A 302 -22.81 12.29 25.55
CA GLN A 302 -22.58 13.54 26.28
C GLN A 302 -22.35 13.27 27.78
N THR A 303 -23.20 12.42 28.37
CA THR A 303 -23.16 12.15 29.82
C THR A 303 -22.31 10.94 30.20
N GLY A 304 -21.99 10.08 29.24
CA GLY A 304 -21.30 8.83 29.46
C GLY A 304 -22.15 7.75 30.16
N LYS A 305 -23.44 8.01 30.38
CA LYS A 305 -24.36 7.03 30.98
C LYS A 305 -24.67 5.92 29.98
N MET A 306 -24.73 4.70 30.45
CA MET A 306 -24.95 3.53 29.61
C MET A 306 -26.07 2.67 30.16
N LYS A 307 -27.00 2.23 29.31
CA LYS A 307 -28.06 1.29 29.59
C LYS A 307 -27.83 -0.02 28.85
N ASN A 308 -28.12 -1.17 29.45
CA ASN A 308 -27.99 -2.50 28.85
C ASN A 308 -29.32 -3.22 28.79
N TYR A 309 -29.66 -3.78 27.64
CA TYR A 309 -30.83 -4.62 27.42
C TYR A 309 -30.38 -6.04 27.09
N ARG A 310 -31.04 -7.00 27.74
CA ARG A 310 -30.72 -8.43 27.65
C ARG A 310 -31.93 -9.23 27.22
N HIS A 311 -31.67 -10.36 26.57
CA HIS A 311 -32.71 -11.35 26.32
C HIS A 311 -33.24 -11.92 27.65
N ASN A 312 -34.57 -12.01 27.76
CA ASN A 312 -35.25 -12.62 28.92
C ASN A 312 -36.40 -13.48 28.42
N ARG A 313 -36.28 -14.78 28.53
CA ARG A 313 -37.32 -15.74 28.11
C ARG A 313 -38.68 -15.52 28.75
N ALA A 314 -38.71 -14.97 29.97
CA ALA A 314 -39.95 -14.66 30.68
C ALA A 314 -40.61 -13.34 30.27
N ASN A 315 -39.90 -12.51 29.50
CA ASN A 315 -40.38 -11.22 29.00
C ASN A 315 -40.43 -11.20 27.48
N PRO A 316 -41.61 -11.33 26.85
CA PRO A 316 -41.75 -11.31 25.39
C PRO A 316 -41.42 -9.95 24.76
N HIS A 317 -41.28 -8.91 25.57
CA HIS A 317 -40.88 -7.56 25.14
C HIS A 317 -39.38 -7.29 25.35
N SER A 318 -38.57 -8.30 25.65
CA SER A 318 -37.12 -8.21 25.63
C SER A 318 -36.58 -8.42 24.23
N ILE A 319 -35.29 -8.11 24.01
CA ILE A 319 -34.62 -8.47 22.75
C ILE A 319 -34.68 -10.00 22.52
N PRO A 320 -34.84 -10.46 21.24
CA PRO A 320 -35.02 -11.89 20.99
C PRO A 320 -33.77 -12.73 21.25
N ASN A 321 -32.59 -12.13 21.18
CA ASN A 321 -31.30 -12.78 21.43
C ASN A 321 -30.25 -11.78 21.90
N ASP A 322 -29.26 -12.21 22.69
CA ASP A 322 -28.17 -11.38 23.18
C ASP A 322 -27.05 -11.16 22.14
N HIS A 323 -27.07 -11.91 21.04
CA HIS A 323 -26.11 -11.79 19.95
C HIS A 323 -26.68 -10.85 18.87
N ILE A 324 -26.24 -9.59 18.86
CA ILE A 324 -26.73 -8.55 17.96
C ILE A 324 -25.71 -8.31 16.85
N TYR A 325 -26.13 -8.50 15.60
CA TYR A 325 -25.28 -8.37 14.42
C TYR A 325 -25.52 -7.10 13.60
N SER A 326 -26.73 -6.55 13.67
CA SER A 326 -27.07 -5.32 12.96
C SER A 326 -28.07 -4.46 13.72
N ILE A 327 -27.93 -3.16 13.58
CA ILE A 327 -28.84 -2.14 14.11
C ILE A 327 -29.09 -1.14 12.99
N TYR A 328 -30.34 -0.86 12.68
CA TYR A 328 -30.70 0.03 11.59
C TYR A 328 -31.82 0.97 12.00
N GLN A 329 -31.67 2.25 11.62
CA GLN A 329 -32.72 3.25 11.74
C GLN A 329 -33.35 3.51 10.38
N THR A 330 -34.65 3.38 10.30
CA THR A 330 -35.44 3.70 9.11
C THR A 330 -35.67 5.20 8.97
N LYS A 331 -36.11 5.64 7.79
CA LYS A 331 -36.37 7.06 7.49
C LYS A 331 -37.42 7.70 8.40
N ASP A 332 -38.36 6.92 8.94
CA ASP A 332 -39.36 7.37 9.92
C ASP A 332 -38.85 7.36 11.37
N GLY A 333 -37.57 7.10 11.58
CA GLY A 333 -36.93 7.07 12.90
C GLY A 333 -37.08 5.77 13.68
N SER A 334 -37.80 4.75 13.15
CA SER A 334 -37.92 3.45 13.82
C SER A 334 -36.60 2.70 13.84
N ILE A 335 -36.24 2.10 14.98
CA ILE A 335 -35.00 1.33 15.13
C ILE A 335 -35.28 -0.17 15.14
N TYR A 336 -34.53 -0.90 14.34
CA TYR A 336 -34.62 -2.36 14.21
C TYR A 336 -33.30 -3.03 14.58
N LEU A 337 -33.40 -4.24 15.13
CA LEU A 337 -32.26 -5.09 15.52
C LEU A 337 -32.32 -6.41 14.77
N GLY A 338 -31.22 -6.79 14.14
CA GLY A 338 -30.96 -8.12 13.61
C GLY A 338 -30.09 -8.90 14.58
N THR A 339 -30.53 -10.10 14.95
CA THR A 339 -29.84 -10.93 15.94
C THR A 339 -29.52 -12.31 15.38
N LEU A 340 -28.76 -13.11 16.14
CA LEU A 340 -28.46 -14.51 15.80
C LEU A 340 -29.76 -15.34 15.63
N SER A 341 -30.81 -14.96 16.33
CA SER A 341 -32.10 -15.63 16.28
C SER A 341 -33.20 -14.62 16.55
N GLY A 342 -33.70 -14.02 15.48
CA GLY A 342 -34.81 -13.08 15.52
C GLY A 342 -34.49 -11.67 15.00
N PHE A 343 -35.57 -11.02 14.59
CA PHE A 343 -35.62 -9.66 14.13
C PHE A 343 -36.66 -8.90 14.95
N CYS A 344 -36.30 -7.75 15.53
CA CYS A 344 -37.20 -6.98 16.39
C CYS A 344 -37.11 -5.49 16.13
N ARG A 345 -38.19 -4.78 16.50
CA ARG A 345 -38.31 -3.33 16.50
C ARG A 345 -38.26 -2.81 17.93
N TYR A 346 -37.54 -1.71 18.15
CA TYR A 346 -37.58 -0.98 19.41
C TYR A 346 -38.84 -0.11 19.50
N ASP A 347 -39.49 -0.12 20.64
CA ASP A 347 -40.61 0.72 20.97
C ASP A 347 -40.16 1.76 22.02
N PRO A 348 -40.04 3.05 21.60
CA PRO A 348 -39.53 4.10 22.50
C PRO A 348 -40.53 4.52 23.56
N GLU A 349 -41.84 4.31 23.37
CA GLU A 349 -42.87 4.70 24.35
C GLU A 349 -42.86 3.76 25.56
N SER A 350 -42.73 2.45 25.33
CA SER A 350 -42.66 1.45 26.39
C SER A 350 -41.23 1.07 26.79
N ASP A 351 -40.22 1.62 26.08
CA ASP A 351 -38.80 1.29 26.25
C ASP A 351 -38.53 -0.21 26.20
N SER A 352 -39.11 -0.85 25.19
CA SER A 352 -39.14 -2.32 25.04
C SER A 352 -38.94 -2.74 23.55
N PHE A 353 -39.01 -4.05 23.31
CA PHE A 353 -38.77 -4.60 21.97
C PHE A 353 -39.95 -5.46 21.53
N ARG A 354 -40.27 -5.39 20.24
CA ARG A 354 -41.31 -6.24 19.63
C ARG A 354 -40.65 -7.11 18.57
N THR A 355 -40.61 -8.40 18.81
CA THR A 355 -40.11 -9.41 17.84
C THR A 355 -41.13 -9.64 16.73
N LEU A 356 -40.67 -9.77 15.50
CA LEU A 356 -41.47 -10.18 14.36
C LEU A 356 -41.46 -11.71 14.29
N GLU A 357 -42.56 -12.33 14.78
CA GLU A 357 -42.68 -13.79 14.97
C GLU A 357 -42.28 -14.65 13.75
N PRO A 358 -42.67 -14.32 12.49
CA PRO A 358 -42.24 -15.13 11.36
C PRO A 358 -40.74 -15.20 11.14
N LEU A 359 -39.97 -14.26 11.74
CA LEU A 359 -38.51 -14.17 11.66
C LEU A 359 -37.82 -14.49 12.99
N SER A 360 -38.54 -15.00 14.01
CA SER A 360 -38.04 -15.22 15.37
C SER A 360 -36.88 -16.20 15.47
N HIS A 361 -36.67 -17.04 14.45
CA HIS A 361 -35.57 -18.02 14.40
C HIS A 361 -34.55 -17.76 13.29
N ILE A 362 -34.70 -16.66 12.56
CA ILE A 362 -33.82 -16.33 11.44
C ILE A 362 -32.62 -15.52 11.92
N PHE A 363 -31.44 -15.92 11.48
CA PHE A 363 -30.22 -15.17 11.73
C PHE A 363 -30.13 -14.00 10.73
N ILE A 364 -30.29 -12.77 11.21
CA ILE A 364 -30.19 -11.54 10.41
C ILE A 364 -28.82 -10.91 10.61
N TYR A 365 -28.04 -10.92 9.53
CA TYR A 365 -26.70 -10.32 9.50
C TYR A 365 -26.72 -8.81 9.28
N ASP A 366 -27.55 -8.36 8.35
CA ASP A 366 -27.60 -6.95 7.93
C ASP A 366 -28.98 -6.59 7.41
N MET A 367 -29.28 -5.30 7.34
CA MET A 367 -30.56 -4.82 6.87
C MET A 367 -30.48 -3.40 6.33
N VAL A 368 -31.41 -3.07 5.41
CA VAL A 368 -31.58 -1.73 4.88
C VAL A 368 -33.04 -1.47 4.49
N GLU A 369 -33.48 -0.21 4.57
CA GLU A 369 -34.75 0.25 4.06
C GLU A 369 -34.58 0.77 2.62
N ASP A 370 -35.36 0.27 1.67
CA ASP A 370 -35.33 0.74 0.29
C ASP A 370 -36.13 2.04 0.05
N GLN A 371 -36.15 2.49 -1.19
CA GLN A 371 -36.90 3.70 -1.60
C GLN A 371 -38.42 3.57 -1.45
N HIS A 372 -38.94 2.34 -1.36
CA HIS A 372 -40.37 2.02 -1.21
C HIS A 372 -40.77 1.84 0.26
N GLY A 373 -39.83 1.93 1.19
CA GLY A 373 -40.04 1.71 2.62
C GLY A 373 -40.09 0.25 3.03
N ASP A 374 -39.68 -0.67 2.15
CA ASP A 374 -39.54 -2.08 2.48
C ASP A 374 -38.17 -2.34 3.14
N MET A 375 -38.16 -3.21 4.15
CA MET A 375 -36.92 -3.67 4.78
C MET A 375 -36.38 -4.89 4.05
N TRP A 376 -35.14 -4.82 3.62
CA TRP A 376 -34.41 -5.94 3.05
C TRP A 376 -33.41 -6.47 4.08
N LEU A 377 -33.49 -7.77 4.33
CA LEU A 377 -32.74 -8.44 5.39
C LEU A 377 -31.82 -9.50 4.77
N ALA A 378 -30.53 -9.39 5.08
CA ALA A 378 -29.53 -10.39 4.74
C ALA A 378 -29.51 -11.48 5.81
N SER A 379 -29.68 -12.75 5.41
CA SER A 379 -29.69 -13.85 6.37
C SER A 379 -28.62 -14.90 6.09
N LYS A 380 -28.19 -15.58 7.17
CA LYS A 380 -27.29 -16.73 7.05
C LYS A 380 -28.08 -18.01 6.82
N ARG A 381 -27.93 -18.59 5.63
CA ARG A 381 -28.57 -19.83 5.15
C ARG A 381 -30.00 -19.70 4.65
N ASP A 382 -30.69 -18.58 4.92
CA ASP A 382 -32.10 -18.42 4.55
C ASP A 382 -32.33 -17.45 3.40
N GLY A 383 -31.25 -16.99 2.72
CA GLY A 383 -31.31 -16.09 1.58
C GLY A 383 -31.64 -14.67 1.99
N ILE A 384 -32.50 -14.03 1.19
CA ILE A 384 -32.87 -12.62 1.32
C ILE A 384 -34.34 -12.53 1.71
N TRP A 385 -34.62 -11.73 2.74
CA TRP A 385 -35.99 -11.47 3.15
C TRP A 385 -36.37 -10.02 2.81
N ARG A 386 -37.55 -9.83 2.22
CA ARG A 386 -38.18 -8.53 2.02
C ARG A 386 -39.39 -8.43 2.95
N TYR A 387 -39.39 -7.42 3.80
CA TYR A 387 -40.47 -7.14 4.76
C TYR A 387 -41.12 -5.80 4.41
N ASN A 388 -42.38 -5.85 3.98
CA ASN A 388 -43.19 -4.67 3.73
C ASN A 388 -43.75 -4.19 5.08
N ARG A 389 -43.27 -3.07 5.57
CA ARG A 389 -43.59 -2.53 6.90
C ARG A 389 -45.07 -2.06 7.02
N GLN A 390 -45.68 -1.65 5.91
CA GLN A 390 -47.08 -1.15 5.89
C GLN A 390 -48.09 -2.29 5.97
N THR A 391 -47.86 -3.35 5.20
CA THR A 391 -48.78 -4.48 5.06
C THR A 391 -48.45 -5.66 5.97
N GLY A 392 -47.24 -5.65 6.57
CA GLY A 392 -46.72 -6.78 7.33
C GLY A 392 -46.31 -7.99 6.49
N LYS A 393 -46.36 -7.91 5.16
CA LYS A 393 -46.06 -9.04 4.28
C LYS A 393 -44.54 -9.31 4.25
N LEU A 394 -44.22 -10.60 4.25
CA LEU A 394 -42.87 -11.13 4.10
C LEU A 394 -42.73 -11.89 2.81
N HIS A 395 -41.62 -11.71 2.10
CA HIS A 395 -41.23 -12.51 0.95
C HIS A 395 -39.80 -13.00 1.15
N ASN A 396 -39.54 -14.27 0.81
CA ASN A 396 -38.22 -14.87 0.92
C ASN A 396 -37.67 -15.24 -0.46
N TYR A 397 -36.54 -14.70 -0.81
CA TYR A 397 -35.77 -15.02 -2.03
C TYR A 397 -34.63 -15.97 -1.66
N ARG A 398 -34.60 -17.12 -2.33
CA ARG A 398 -33.58 -18.14 -2.11
C ARG A 398 -32.85 -18.46 -3.40
N ASN A 399 -31.59 -18.83 -3.28
CA ASN A 399 -30.81 -19.32 -4.42
C ASN A 399 -31.45 -20.61 -4.95
N ASP A 400 -31.70 -20.63 -6.25
CA ASP A 400 -32.08 -21.81 -7.05
C ASP A 400 -31.04 -22.00 -8.15
N PRO A 401 -30.20 -23.06 -8.10
CA PRO A 401 -29.14 -23.28 -9.09
C PRO A 401 -29.64 -23.43 -10.53
N VAL A 402 -30.92 -23.73 -10.72
CA VAL A 402 -31.54 -23.88 -12.06
C VAL A 402 -32.06 -22.54 -12.57
N ASN A 403 -32.38 -21.62 -11.68
CA ASN A 403 -32.91 -20.30 -12.04
C ASN A 403 -31.80 -19.22 -11.95
N PRO A 404 -31.25 -18.73 -13.08
CA PRO A 404 -30.21 -17.72 -13.11
C PRO A 404 -30.64 -16.36 -12.54
N ASP A 405 -31.96 -16.11 -12.46
CA ASP A 405 -32.56 -14.89 -11.92
C ASP A 405 -32.75 -14.93 -10.39
N SER A 406 -32.42 -16.05 -9.76
CA SER A 406 -32.40 -16.17 -8.29
C SER A 406 -31.18 -15.52 -7.67
N PRO A 407 -31.15 -15.22 -6.34
CA PRO A 407 -29.97 -14.73 -5.64
C PRO A 407 -28.77 -15.67 -5.79
N CYS A 408 -27.55 -15.12 -5.88
CA CYS A 408 -26.34 -15.91 -6.12
C CYS A 408 -25.96 -16.88 -4.99
N SER A 409 -26.49 -16.70 -3.76
CA SER A 409 -26.27 -17.57 -2.60
C SER A 409 -27.36 -17.39 -1.55
N ASN A 410 -27.57 -18.43 -0.71
CA ASN A 410 -28.39 -18.33 0.50
C ASN A 410 -27.62 -17.78 1.71
N TRP A 411 -26.30 -17.62 1.60
CA TRP A 411 -25.47 -17.03 2.66
C TRP A 411 -25.20 -15.57 2.32
N VAL A 412 -26.11 -14.70 2.78
CA VAL A 412 -26.06 -13.26 2.51
C VAL A 412 -25.52 -12.55 3.73
N ILE A 413 -24.47 -11.75 3.54
CA ILE A 413 -23.71 -11.11 4.63
C ILE A 413 -24.04 -9.62 4.72
N ARG A 414 -24.15 -8.95 3.58
CA ARG A 414 -24.33 -7.50 3.50
C ARG A 414 -25.44 -7.17 2.54
N VAL A 415 -26.24 -6.18 2.87
CA VAL A 415 -27.16 -5.51 1.94
C VAL A 415 -26.76 -4.04 1.84
N TYR A 416 -26.78 -3.49 0.63
CA TYR A 416 -26.30 -2.15 0.34
C TYR A 416 -27.15 -1.46 -0.73
N ILE A 417 -27.45 -0.19 -0.53
CA ILE A 417 -28.08 0.66 -1.54
C ILE A 417 -27.07 1.68 -2.01
N ASP A 418 -26.79 1.69 -3.32
CA ASP A 418 -25.87 2.63 -3.93
C ASP A 418 -26.50 4.02 -4.15
N HIS A 419 -25.69 4.99 -4.60
CA HIS A 419 -26.15 6.36 -4.86
C HIS A 419 -27.24 6.46 -5.94
N LYS A 420 -27.39 5.43 -6.82
CA LYS A 420 -28.44 5.33 -7.84
C LYS A 420 -29.66 4.57 -7.37
N GLN A 421 -29.73 4.23 -6.09
CA GLN A 421 -30.80 3.45 -5.48
C GLN A 421 -30.89 2.00 -5.99
N HIS A 422 -29.78 1.43 -6.51
CA HIS A 422 -29.73 0.01 -6.78
C HIS A 422 -29.46 -0.76 -5.49
N LEU A 423 -30.13 -1.89 -5.36
CA LEU A 423 -30.01 -2.76 -4.20
C LEU A 423 -29.04 -3.91 -4.49
N TRP A 424 -27.99 -4.01 -3.68
CA TRP A 424 -26.92 -4.97 -3.80
C TRP A 424 -26.83 -5.89 -2.58
N PHE A 425 -26.44 -7.13 -2.81
CA PHE A 425 -26.21 -8.13 -1.78
C PHE A 425 -24.83 -8.75 -1.94
N CYS A 426 -24.07 -8.80 -0.84
CA CYS A 426 -22.79 -9.50 -0.77
C CYS A 426 -23.00 -10.86 -0.14
N THR A 427 -22.33 -11.89 -0.68
CA THR A 427 -22.55 -13.26 -0.26
C THR A 427 -21.26 -14.00 0.05
N GLU A 428 -21.39 -15.05 0.85
CA GLU A 428 -20.31 -16.02 1.06
C GLU A 428 -20.48 -17.16 0.06
N GLY A 429 -19.65 -17.12 -1.01
CA GLY A 429 -19.55 -18.17 -2.02
C GLY A 429 -20.22 -17.90 -3.36
N GLY A 430 -21.14 -16.92 -3.47
CA GLY A 430 -21.83 -16.57 -4.72
C GLY A 430 -21.34 -15.28 -5.40
N GLY A 431 -20.48 -14.51 -4.74
CA GLY A 431 -20.07 -13.18 -5.18
C GLY A 431 -21.04 -12.11 -4.70
N ILE A 432 -21.49 -11.23 -5.61
CA ILE A 432 -22.49 -10.20 -5.33
C ILE A 432 -23.67 -10.34 -6.28
N CYS A 433 -24.85 -9.88 -5.88
CA CYS A 433 -26.01 -9.80 -6.77
C CYS A 433 -26.74 -8.48 -6.61
N ARG A 434 -27.34 -8.01 -7.71
CA ARG A 434 -28.15 -6.79 -7.80
C ARG A 434 -29.60 -7.15 -8.04
N TYR A 435 -30.52 -6.55 -7.28
CA TYR A 435 -31.96 -6.75 -7.45
C TYR A 435 -32.54 -5.73 -8.44
N HIS A 436 -33.38 -6.23 -9.37
CA HIS A 436 -34.13 -5.44 -10.36
C HIS A 436 -35.60 -5.36 -9.97
N TYR A 437 -36.02 -4.19 -9.50
CA TYR A 437 -37.36 -3.96 -8.95
C TYR A 437 -38.50 -4.21 -9.98
N GLN A 438 -38.29 -3.86 -11.25
CA GLN A 438 -39.35 -3.98 -12.27
C GLN A 438 -39.60 -5.43 -12.70
N GLU A 439 -38.55 -6.24 -12.66
CA GLU A 439 -38.55 -7.61 -13.19
C GLU A 439 -38.62 -8.65 -12.06
N ASP A 440 -38.53 -8.22 -10.82
CA ASP A 440 -38.48 -9.06 -9.60
C ASP A 440 -37.44 -10.18 -9.72
N ARG A 441 -36.22 -9.85 -10.18
CA ARG A 441 -35.13 -10.79 -10.41
C ARG A 441 -33.78 -10.28 -9.89
N PHE A 442 -32.81 -11.18 -9.81
CA PHE A 442 -31.45 -10.87 -9.46
C PHE A 442 -30.49 -10.99 -10.65
N GLU A 443 -29.54 -10.11 -10.74
CA GLU A 443 -28.39 -10.19 -11.63
C GLU A 443 -27.15 -10.52 -10.82
N ASN A 444 -26.45 -11.60 -11.19
CA ASN A 444 -25.38 -12.19 -10.41
C ASN A 444 -24.02 -11.88 -11.01
N PHE A 445 -23.04 -11.55 -10.14
CA PHE A 445 -21.64 -11.28 -10.49
C PHE A 445 -20.73 -12.16 -9.63
N SER A 446 -20.01 -13.05 -10.31
CA SER A 446 -19.16 -14.06 -9.70
C SER A 446 -17.80 -14.14 -10.42
N THR A 447 -17.02 -15.15 -10.13
CA THR A 447 -15.78 -15.43 -10.88
C THR A 447 -16.03 -15.72 -12.36
N LYS A 448 -17.24 -16.06 -12.77
CA LYS A 448 -17.64 -16.18 -14.19
C LYS A 448 -17.73 -14.81 -14.88
N GLU A 449 -18.03 -13.77 -14.13
CA GLU A 449 -18.08 -12.38 -14.57
C GLU A 449 -16.80 -11.62 -14.19
N ASN A 450 -15.66 -12.34 -14.09
CA ASN A 450 -14.33 -11.81 -13.75
C ASN A 450 -14.21 -11.17 -12.36
N LEU A 451 -15.11 -11.51 -11.43
CA LEU A 451 -14.88 -11.13 -10.03
C LEU A 451 -13.75 -12.00 -9.44
N PRO A 452 -12.69 -11.44 -8.85
CA PRO A 452 -11.55 -12.22 -8.38
C PRO A 452 -11.87 -13.23 -7.27
N ASN A 453 -13.01 -13.04 -6.57
CA ASN A 453 -13.41 -13.86 -5.44
C ASN A 453 -14.94 -13.88 -5.28
N ASN A 454 -15.48 -15.02 -4.89
CA ASN A 454 -16.94 -15.19 -4.62
C ASN A 454 -17.31 -14.97 -3.15
N ILE A 455 -16.35 -14.68 -2.26
CA ILE A 455 -16.61 -14.37 -0.85
C ILE A 455 -16.43 -12.87 -0.67
N ILE A 456 -17.54 -12.15 -0.52
CA ILE A 456 -17.56 -10.69 -0.40
C ILE A 456 -18.20 -10.29 0.91
N TYR A 457 -17.49 -9.50 1.71
CA TYR A 457 -17.87 -9.11 3.06
C TYR A 457 -18.50 -7.72 3.16
N GLY A 458 -18.11 -6.81 2.29
CA GLY A 458 -18.60 -5.43 2.27
C GLY A 458 -18.54 -4.84 0.87
N ILE A 459 -19.33 -3.79 0.65
CA ILE A 459 -19.45 -3.09 -0.63
C ILE A 459 -19.64 -1.61 -0.37
N LEU A 460 -18.91 -0.77 -1.12
CA LEU A 460 -19.09 0.68 -1.20
C LEU A 460 -19.00 1.11 -2.66
N ASP A 461 -19.76 2.10 -3.08
CA ASP A 461 -19.68 2.64 -4.42
C ASP A 461 -18.90 3.97 -4.45
N ASP A 462 -18.07 4.18 -5.49
CA ASP A 462 -17.27 5.40 -5.65
C ASP A 462 -17.97 6.49 -6.47
N GLN A 463 -19.25 6.32 -6.76
CA GLN A 463 -20.09 7.20 -7.57
C GLN A 463 -19.63 7.37 -9.04
N SER A 464 -18.53 6.72 -9.42
CA SER A 464 -17.98 6.72 -10.79
C SER A 464 -18.31 5.44 -11.57
N GLY A 465 -19.12 4.56 -10.99
CA GLY A 465 -19.51 3.28 -11.57
C GLY A 465 -18.66 2.09 -11.13
N ASN A 466 -17.73 2.29 -10.20
CA ASN A 466 -16.99 1.20 -9.59
C ASN A 466 -17.52 0.90 -8.18
N TYR A 467 -17.46 -0.37 -7.82
CA TYR A 467 -17.76 -0.88 -6.49
C TYR A 467 -16.48 -1.40 -5.83
N TRP A 468 -16.29 -1.01 -4.58
CA TRP A 468 -15.17 -1.45 -3.76
C TRP A 468 -15.65 -2.55 -2.84
N LEU A 469 -15.12 -3.75 -3.04
CA LEU A 469 -15.59 -4.98 -2.42
C LEU A 469 -14.50 -5.54 -1.51
N SER A 470 -14.77 -5.62 -0.21
CA SER A 470 -13.87 -6.31 0.72
C SER A 470 -14.09 -7.82 0.70
N SER A 471 -13.00 -8.59 0.76
CA SER A 471 -13.05 -10.05 0.65
C SER A 471 -12.05 -10.73 1.60
N ASN A 472 -11.97 -12.07 1.53
CA ASN A 472 -10.93 -12.84 2.23
C ASN A 472 -9.60 -12.94 1.45
N ARG A 473 -9.48 -12.26 0.29
CA ARG A 473 -8.28 -12.25 -0.55
C ARG A 473 -7.83 -10.85 -0.97
N GLY A 474 -8.30 -9.82 -0.27
CA GLY A 474 -7.96 -8.43 -0.56
C GLY A 474 -9.19 -7.57 -0.81
N LEU A 475 -8.94 -6.35 -1.26
CA LEU A 475 -9.94 -5.37 -1.64
C LEU A 475 -10.04 -5.32 -3.16
N ILE A 476 -11.27 -5.38 -3.69
CA ILE A 476 -11.52 -5.46 -5.13
C ILE A 476 -12.21 -4.17 -5.57
N ARG A 477 -11.65 -3.48 -6.54
CA ARG A 477 -12.37 -2.46 -7.31
C ARG A 477 -13.00 -3.14 -8.52
N TYR A 478 -14.31 -3.16 -8.58
CA TYR A 478 -15.06 -3.86 -9.61
C TYR A 478 -15.95 -2.91 -10.41
N GLU A 479 -15.89 -3.00 -11.74
CA GLU A 479 -16.70 -2.26 -12.68
C GLU A 479 -17.69 -3.24 -13.37
N PRO A 480 -18.94 -3.36 -12.91
CA PRO A 480 -19.87 -4.38 -13.40
C PRO A 480 -20.19 -4.26 -14.88
N GLN A 481 -20.28 -3.03 -15.43
CA GLN A 481 -20.61 -2.79 -16.82
C GLN A 481 -19.61 -3.40 -17.80
N ASN A 482 -18.32 -3.30 -17.48
CA ASN A 482 -17.23 -3.81 -18.30
C ASN A 482 -16.69 -5.14 -17.80
N LYS A 483 -17.23 -5.66 -16.69
CA LYS A 483 -16.74 -6.86 -15.99
C LYS A 483 -15.24 -6.80 -15.71
N ARG A 484 -14.76 -5.62 -15.30
CA ARG A 484 -13.36 -5.37 -14.96
C ARG A 484 -13.19 -5.36 -13.46
N ALA A 485 -12.14 -6.03 -13.01
CA ALA A 485 -11.76 -6.05 -11.61
C ALA A 485 -10.29 -5.71 -11.42
N GLN A 486 -9.96 -4.95 -10.38
CA GLN A 486 -8.60 -4.71 -9.91
C GLN A 486 -8.50 -5.16 -8.46
N LEU A 487 -7.56 -6.04 -8.18
CA LEU A 487 -7.33 -6.59 -6.84
C LEU A 487 -6.20 -5.81 -6.13
N TYR A 488 -6.51 -5.34 -4.93
CA TYR A 488 -5.57 -4.71 -4.00
C TYR A 488 -5.23 -5.70 -2.88
N THR A 489 -3.96 -5.75 -2.49
CA THR A 489 -3.43 -6.69 -1.51
C THR A 489 -2.54 -5.97 -0.48
N ILE A 490 -1.91 -6.72 0.43
CA ILE A 490 -0.91 -6.16 1.35
C ILE A 490 0.22 -5.41 0.63
N GLU A 491 0.56 -5.79 -0.59
CA GLU A 491 1.57 -5.11 -1.41
C GLU A 491 1.15 -3.70 -1.82
N ASP A 492 -0.16 -3.40 -1.81
CA ASP A 492 -0.71 -2.07 -2.05
C ASP A 492 -0.89 -1.24 -0.77
N GLY A 493 -0.49 -1.79 0.40
CA GLY A 493 -0.60 -1.14 1.70
C GLY A 493 -1.86 -1.51 2.48
N LEU A 494 -2.53 -2.62 2.15
CA LEU A 494 -3.64 -3.10 2.96
C LEU A 494 -3.17 -3.68 4.30
N GLN A 495 -4.05 -3.61 5.30
CA GLN A 495 -3.84 -4.13 6.66
C GLN A 495 -3.60 -5.66 6.67
N SER A 496 -4.24 -6.36 5.76
CA SER A 496 -4.19 -7.79 5.50
C SER A 496 -4.95 -8.07 4.21
N ASN A 497 -4.81 -9.25 3.62
CA ASN A 497 -5.70 -9.72 2.55
C ASN A 497 -7.07 -10.20 3.09
N GLN A 498 -7.17 -10.46 4.40
CA GLN A 498 -8.40 -10.87 5.07
C GLN A 498 -9.12 -9.64 5.65
N PHE A 499 -10.29 -9.32 5.10
CA PHE A 499 -11.22 -8.35 5.66
C PHE A 499 -12.25 -9.02 6.58
N ASN A 500 -13.02 -8.22 7.33
CA ASN A 500 -14.06 -8.73 8.21
C ASN A 500 -15.47 -8.43 7.67
N PHE A 501 -16.44 -9.20 8.16
CA PHE A 501 -17.84 -9.11 7.75
C PHE A 501 -18.43 -7.73 8.03
N SER A 502 -19.17 -7.17 7.06
CA SER A 502 -19.88 -5.89 7.17
C SER A 502 -19.05 -4.70 7.64
N SER A 503 -17.72 -4.84 7.70
CA SER A 503 -16.80 -3.83 8.21
C SER A 503 -16.38 -2.85 7.11
N SER A 504 -17.33 -2.03 6.65
CA SER A 504 -17.09 -0.99 5.65
C SER A 504 -17.95 0.24 5.91
N LEU A 505 -17.37 1.44 5.69
CA LEU A 505 -18.05 2.71 5.83
C LEU A 505 -17.56 3.69 4.77
N GLN A 506 -18.47 4.39 4.12
CA GLN A 506 -18.21 5.63 3.40
C GLN A 506 -18.58 6.79 4.32
N ALA A 507 -17.58 7.55 4.74
CA ALA A 507 -17.79 8.73 5.57
C ALA A 507 -18.39 9.89 4.75
N SER A 508 -18.95 10.86 5.46
CA SER A 508 -19.61 12.04 4.86
C SER A 508 -18.68 12.88 3.99
N ASP A 509 -17.37 12.83 4.23
CA ASP A 509 -16.32 13.50 3.43
C ASP A 509 -15.91 12.69 2.17
N GLY A 510 -16.53 11.52 1.95
CA GLY A 510 -16.23 10.61 0.83
C GLY A 510 -15.05 9.67 1.09
N LYS A 511 -14.46 9.66 2.28
CA LYS A 511 -13.40 8.73 2.65
C LYS A 511 -13.96 7.34 2.92
N PHE A 512 -13.31 6.31 2.39
CA PHE A 512 -13.66 4.92 2.61
C PHE A 512 -12.87 4.33 3.77
N TYR A 513 -13.54 3.51 4.57
CA TYR A 513 -12.98 2.72 5.67
C TYR A 513 -13.31 1.26 5.45
N PHE A 514 -12.30 0.39 5.53
CA PHE A 514 -12.46 -1.06 5.42
C PHE A 514 -11.70 -1.74 6.56
N GLY A 515 -12.43 -2.45 7.40
CA GLY A 515 -11.91 -3.17 8.55
C GLY A 515 -11.56 -4.62 8.24
N GLY A 516 -10.52 -5.11 8.87
CA GLY A 516 -10.06 -6.48 8.71
C GLY A 516 -9.57 -7.09 10.01
N VAL A 517 -8.71 -8.08 9.90
CA VAL A 517 -8.18 -8.85 11.03
C VAL A 517 -6.92 -8.23 11.66
N ASN A 518 -6.38 -7.18 11.05
CA ASN A 518 -5.18 -6.48 11.52
C ASN A 518 -5.37 -4.94 11.48
N GLY A 519 -6.48 -4.47 12.04
CA GLY A 519 -6.87 -3.07 11.99
C GLY A 519 -7.71 -2.74 10.76
N PHE A 520 -7.60 -1.49 10.28
CA PHE A 520 -8.36 -1.02 9.14
C PHE A 520 -7.53 -0.18 8.17
N ASN A 521 -8.00 -0.12 6.93
CA ASN A 521 -7.52 0.82 5.93
C ASN A 521 -8.52 1.96 5.72
N SER A 522 -8.02 3.15 5.42
CA SER A 522 -8.83 4.26 4.94
C SER A 522 -8.16 4.97 3.77
N PHE A 523 -8.98 5.42 2.81
CA PHE A 523 -8.50 6.11 1.61
C PHE A 523 -9.63 6.86 0.91
N TYR A 524 -9.27 7.80 0.04
CA TYR A 524 -10.21 8.40 -0.89
C TYR A 524 -10.11 7.68 -2.24
N PRO A 525 -11.19 7.05 -2.76
CA PRO A 525 -11.13 6.27 -4.01
C PRO A 525 -10.57 7.05 -5.20
N PHE A 526 -10.91 8.34 -5.29
CA PHE A 526 -10.49 9.22 -6.38
C PHE A 526 -9.03 9.70 -6.28
N LYS A 527 -8.38 9.52 -5.11
CA LYS A 527 -6.95 9.87 -4.91
C LYS A 527 -6.00 8.70 -5.19
N LEU A 528 -6.53 7.48 -5.35
CA LEU A 528 -5.66 6.33 -5.60
C LEU A 528 -5.03 6.45 -6.98
N SER A 529 -3.73 6.67 -6.99
CA SER A 529 -2.96 6.77 -8.23
C SER A 529 -2.78 5.40 -8.88
N ILE A 530 -2.81 5.37 -10.20
CA ILE A 530 -2.51 4.19 -11.02
C ILE A 530 -1.07 4.32 -11.49
N ASN A 531 -0.28 3.27 -11.39
CA ASN A 531 1.06 3.21 -11.96
C ASN A 531 0.94 3.14 -13.51
N LYS A 532 1.14 4.27 -14.18
CA LYS A 532 1.07 4.38 -15.65
C LYS A 532 2.40 4.12 -16.33
N VAL A 533 3.46 3.82 -15.58
CA VAL A 533 4.78 3.54 -16.12
C VAL A 533 4.76 2.18 -16.81
N ARG A 534 4.98 2.17 -18.12
CA ARG A 534 5.12 0.92 -18.87
C ARG A 534 6.45 0.26 -18.53
N PRO A 535 6.46 -1.00 -18.09
CA PRO A 535 7.70 -1.70 -17.80
C PRO A 535 8.48 -2.02 -19.07
N THR A 536 9.71 -2.47 -18.91
CA THR A 536 10.46 -3.12 -19.97
C THR A 536 10.37 -4.62 -19.75
N ALA A 537 9.95 -5.37 -20.76
CA ALA A 537 10.09 -6.82 -20.78
C ALA A 537 11.52 -7.18 -21.15
N SER A 538 12.13 -8.13 -20.47
CA SER A 538 13.48 -8.58 -20.72
C SER A 538 13.54 -10.10 -20.69
N ILE A 539 14.17 -10.71 -21.70
CA ILE A 539 14.50 -12.14 -21.68
C ILE A 539 15.76 -12.30 -20.84
N SER A 540 15.65 -12.99 -19.69
CA SER A 540 16.75 -13.12 -18.73
C SER A 540 17.69 -14.29 -19.04
N ALA A 541 17.16 -15.40 -19.55
CA ALA A 541 17.98 -16.57 -19.90
C ALA A 541 17.20 -17.57 -20.77
N VAL A 542 17.95 -18.45 -21.42
CA VAL A 542 17.46 -19.69 -22.03
C VAL A 542 18.13 -20.86 -21.32
N TYR A 543 17.33 -21.81 -20.86
CA TYR A 543 17.80 -23.03 -20.19
C TYR A 543 17.56 -24.23 -21.12
N MET A 544 18.60 -24.98 -21.43
CA MET A 544 18.52 -26.19 -22.29
C MET A 544 18.56 -27.45 -21.44
N HIS A 545 17.67 -28.39 -21.71
CA HIS A 545 17.60 -29.67 -21.02
C HIS A 545 17.96 -30.80 -21.98
N SER A 546 19.00 -31.57 -21.64
CA SER A 546 19.45 -32.76 -22.40
C SER A 546 19.08 -34.03 -21.64
N PRO A 547 18.64 -35.11 -22.34
CA PRO A 547 18.30 -36.38 -21.69
C PRO A 547 19.50 -37.12 -21.06
N ASP A 548 20.73 -36.83 -21.52
CA ASP A 548 21.95 -37.51 -21.09
C ASP A 548 22.60 -36.90 -19.82
N ASP A 549 22.11 -35.77 -19.32
CA ASP A 549 22.63 -35.12 -18.12
C ASP A 549 22.09 -35.83 -16.85
N LYS A 550 22.87 -36.81 -16.35
CA LYS A 550 22.67 -37.43 -15.03
C LYS A 550 22.78 -36.47 -13.85
N VAL A 551 23.11 -35.20 -14.11
CA VAL A 551 23.10 -34.08 -13.20
C VAL A 551 22.41 -32.93 -13.94
N SER A 552 21.31 -32.43 -13.40
CA SER A 552 20.48 -31.31 -13.88
C SER A 552 21.28 -29.98 -13.99
N LEU A 553 22.25 -29.93 -14.87
CA LEU A 553 22.95 -28.71 -15.28
C LEU A 553 22.26 -28.16 -16.54
N SER A 554 21.14 -27.50 -16.32
CA SER A 554 20.56 -26.61 -17.35
C SER A 554 21.64 -25.62 -17.79
N LYS A 555 22.09 -25.71 -19.04
CA LYS A 555 23.05 -24.75 -19.59
C LYS A 555 22.33 -23.41 -19.72
N ARG A 556 22.61 -22.49 -18.80
CA ARG A 556 22.11 -21.10 -18.85
C ARG A 556 22.86 -20.32 -19.93
N ILE A 557 22.16 -19.84 -20.94
CA ILE A 557 22.70 -18.90 -21.93
C ILE A 557 22.12 -17.53 -21.61
N PRO A 558 22.95 -16.54 -21.27
CA PRO A 558 22.48 -15.16 -21.12
C PRO A 558 21.95 -14.65 -22.47
N ALA A 559 20.81 -13.97 -22.45
CA ALA A 559 20.16 -13.45 -23.66
C ALA A 559 20.87 -12.19 -24.27
N LEU A 560 22.17 -12.00 -23.99
CA LEU A 560 22.93 -10.81 -24.40
C LEU A 560 23.16 -10.71 -25.92
N SER A 561 23.02 -11.80 -26.68
CA SER A 561 23.31 -11.84 -28.11
C SER A 561 22.10 -11.63 -29.03
N GLY A 562 20.89 -11.57 -28.46
CA GLY A 562 19.64 -11.49 -29.25
C GLY A 562 19.35 -12.75 -30.10
N GLN A 563 20.28 -13.69 -30.24
CA GLN A 563 20.13 -14.94 -30.98
C GLN A 563 20.72 -16.12 -30.19
N VAL A 564 19.97 -17.22 -30.11
CA VAL A 564 20.39 -18.45 -29.43
C VAL A 564 20.22 -19.63 -30.37
N THR A 565 21.28 -20.43 -30.55
CA THR A 565 21.24 -21.69 -31.30
C THR A 565 20.99 -22.85 -30.34
N ILE A 566 19.91 -23.58 -30.56
CA ILE A 566 19.54 -24.75 -29.79
C ILE A 566 19.94 -26.02 -30.57
N PRO A 567 20.87 -26.84 -30.06
CA PRO A 567 21.27 -28.07 -30.72
C PRO A 567 20.10 -29.08 -30.81
N TYR A 568 20.10 -29.92 -31.86
CA TYR A 568 19.04 -30.91 -32.11
C TYR A 568 18.88 -31.97 -31.02
N GLN A 569 19.94 -32.23 -30.22
CA GLN A 569 19.90 -33.15 -29.08
C GLN A 569 19.09 -32.63 -27.89
N VAL A 570 18.79 -31.34 -27.86
CA VAL A 570 18.01 -30.70 -26.79
C VAL A 570 16.53 -31.00 -27.01
N VAL A 571 15.95 -31.81 -26.12
CA VAL A 571 14.53 -32.22 -26.19
C VAL A 571 13.61 -31.13 -25.73
N SER A 572 14.03 -30.33 -24.72
CA SER A 572 13.27 -29.22 -24.17
C SER A 572 14.17 -28.06 -23.79
N PHE A 573 13.61 -26.87 -23.87
CA PHE A 573 14.27 -25.67 -23.36
C PHE A 573 13.25 -24.70 -22.76
N ASP A 574 13.70 -23.93 -21.78
CA ASP A 574 12.91 -22.91 -21.11
C ASP A 574 13.42 -21.54 -21.48
N ILE A 575 12.51 -20.61 -21.76
CA ILE A 575 12.82 -19.19 -21.90
C ILE A 575 12.32 -18.49 -20.66
N ALA A 576 13.23 -17.88 -19.89
CA ALA A 576 12.90 -17.05 -18.74
C ALA A 576 12.88 -15.57 -19.13
N PHE A 577 11.90 -14.86 -18.62
CA PHE A 577 11.68 -13.44 -18.90
C PHE A 577 11.18 -12.72 -17.65
N GLU A 578 11.46 -11.42 -17.59
CA GLU A 578 11.17 -10.58 -16.42
C GLU A 578 10.52 -9.27 -16.86
N SER A 579 9.66 -8.76 -16.00
CA SER A 579 9.17 -7.37 -16.05
C SER A 579 10.05 -6.50 -15.17
N LEU A 580 10.63 -5.44 -15.73
CA LEU A 580 11.41 -4.47 -14.95
C LEU A 580 10.46 -3.46 -14.30
N SER A 581 9.51 -3.98 -13.51
CA SER A 581 8.58 -3.28 -12.63
C SER A 581 8.67 -3.89 -11.24
N TYR A 582 9.04 -3.09 -10.25
CA TYR A 582 9.41 -3.55 -8.91
C TYR A 582 8.43 -3.09 -7.84
N VAL A 583 7.40 -2.34 -8.18
CA VAL A 583 6.40 -1.80 -7.24
C VAL A 583 5.63 -2.92 -6.54
N ALA A 584 5.16 -3.91 -7.31
CA ALA A 584 4.54 -5.13 -6.82
C ALA A 584 4.78 -6.27 -7.83
N PRO A 585 5.97 -6.90 -7.81
CA PRO A 585 6.39 -7.86 -8.85
C PRO A 585 5.49 -9.08 -9.00
N SER A 586 4.84 -9.53 -7.92
CA SER A 586 3.91 -10.67 -7.92
C SER A 586 2.63 -10.42 -8.73
N LYS A 587 2.33 -9.14 -9.05
CA LYS A 587 1.18 -8.73 -9.86
C LYS A 587 1.52 -8.50 -11.33
N ASN A 588 2.80 -8.58 -11.70
CA ASN A 588 3.21 -8.43 -13.08
C ASN A 588 2.66 -9.59 -13.91
N LEU A 589 2.06 -9.26 -15.05
CA LEU A 589 1.57 -10.24 -16.01
C LEU A 589 2.47 -10.24 -17.24
N TYR A 590 2.46 -11.35 -17.93
CA TYR A 590 3.26 -11.56 -19.12
C TYR A 590 2.38 -12.04 -20.27
N ALA A 591 2.79 -11.73 -21.47
CA ALA A 591 2.28 -12.37 -22.66
C ALA A 591 3.42 -12.70 -23.60
N TYR A 592 3.42 -13.92 -24.13
CA TYR A 592 4.47 -14.37 -25.06
C TYR A 592 3.88 -14.95 -26.34
N LYS A 593 4.70 -14.97 -27.37
CA LYS A 593 4.39 -15.55 -28.66
C LYS A 593 5.67 -16.09 -29.28
N LEU A 594 5.61 -17.30 -29.85
CA LEU A 594 6.65 -17.85 -30.70
C LEU A 594 6.15 -17.80 -32.15
N ASP A 595 6.70 -16.90 -32.95
CA ASP A 595 6.31 -16.74 -34.35
C ASP A 595 6.57 -18.04 -35.12
N GLY A 596 5.59 -18.46 -35.93
CA GLY A 596 5.61 -19.75 -36.62
C GLY A 596 4.88 -20.88 -35.88
N ILE A 597 4.67 -20.76 -34.56
CA ILE A 597 3.96 -21.74 -33.72
C ILE A 597 2.63 -21.16 -33.19
N HIS A 598 2.69 -19.99 -32.57
CA HIS A 598 1.52 -19.35 -31.97
C HIS A 598 0.91 -18.31 -32.92
N LYS A 599 -0.40 -18.39 -33.14
CA LYS A 599 -1.15 -17.37 -33.89
C LYS A 599 -1.41 -16.12 -33.04
N GLU A 600 -1.79 -16.35 -31.76
CA GLU A 600 -2.19 -15.30 -30.81
C GLU A 600 -1.19 -15.21 -29.65
N TRP A 601 -1.25 -14.13 -28.91
CA TRP A 601 -0.52 -13.94 -27.65
C TRP A 601 -1.05 -14.87 -26.57
N ILE A 602 -0.16 -15.56 -25.84
CA ILE A 602 -0.49 -16.38 -24.69
C ILE A 602 -0.21 -15.59 -23.44
N TYR A 603 -1.27 -15.29 -22.65
CA TYR A 603 -1.16 -14.56 -21.40
C TYR A 603 -0.89 -15.49 -20.23
N THR A 604 -0.01 -15.08 -19.30
CA THR A 604 0.42 -15.87 -18.16
C THR A 604 0.90 -14.98 -17.01
N ASP A 605 0.82 -15.49 -15.79
CA ASP A 605 1.45 -14.94 -14.58
C ASP A 605 2.85 -15.55 -14.33
N LYS A 606 3.26 -16.55 -15.12
CA LYS A 606 4.57 -17.18 -15.02
C LYS A 606 5.62 -16.38 -15.78
N HIS A 607 6.82 -16.31 -15.22
CA HIS A 607 7.99 -15.63 -15.81
C HIS A 607 8.90 -16.57 -16.62
N ASN A 608 8.41 -17.74 -17.00
CA ASN A 608 9.08 -18.67 -17.90
C ASN A 608 8.07 -19.46 -18.74
N VAL A 609 8.55 -19.99 -19.86
CA VAL A 609 7.80 -20.91 -20.73
C VAL A 609 8.73 -22.01 -21.23
N SER A 610 8.20 -23.23 -21.27
CA SER A 610 8.90 -24.42 -21.76
C SER A 610 8.43 -24.80 -23.15
N PHE A 611 9.37 -25.12 -24.04
CA PHE A 611 9.12 -25.66 -25.35
C PHE A 611 9.68 -27.07 -25.46
N LEU A 612 8.89 -27.99 -25.98
CA LEU A 612 9.20 -29.41 -26.13
C LEU A 612 9.20 -29.77 -27.62
N ASN A 613 10.23 -30.48 -28.08
CA ASN A 613 10.28 -31.07 -29.42
C ASN A 613 9.92 -30.10 -30.56
N LEU A 614 10.46 -28.88 -30.56
CA LEU A 614 10.27 -27.95 -31.66
C LEU A 614 10.94 -28.52 -32.94
N PRO A 615 10.26 -28.46 -34.10
CA PRO A 615 10.87 -28.81 -35.38
C PRO A 615 12.11 -27.93 -35.65
N PRO A 616 13.09 -28.41 -36.41
CA PRO A 616 14.21 -27.58 -36.87
C PRO A 616 13.70 -26.40 -37.68
N GLY A 617 14.20 -25.17 -37.37
CA GLY A 617 13.79 -23.96 -38.04
C GLY A 617 14.28 -22.69 -37.31
N GLU A 618 14.00 -21.56 -37.89
CA GLU A 618 14.22 -20.26 -37.28
C GLU A 618 12.90 -19.74 -36.69
N TYR A 619 12.96 -19.32 -35.42
CA TYR A 619 11.80 -18.85 -34.66
C TYR A 619 12.12 -17.51 -34.03
N THR A 620 11.13 -16.64 -33.95
CA THR A 620 11.23 -15.39 -33.18
C THR A 620 10.36 -15.49 -31.94
N PHE A 621 10.99 -15.45 -30.76
CA PHE A 621 10.26 -15.36 -29.51
C PHE A 621 10.02 -13.91 -29.15
N ARG A 622 8.76 -13.56 -28.89
CA ARG A 622 8.33 -12.22 -28.47
C ARG A 622 7.73 -12.31 -27.08
N VAL A 623 8.03 -11.34 -26.25
CA VAL A 623 7.46 -11.21 -24.90
C VAL A 623 7.13 -9.75 -24.63
N LYS A 624 6.01 -9.53 -23.98
CA LYS A 624 5.63 -8.27 -23.36
C LYS A 624 5.23 -8.52 -21.92
N ALA A 625 5.42 -7.52 -21.08
CA ALA A 625 5.10 -7.58 -19.66
C ALA A 625 4.23 -6.40 -19.25
N SER A 626 3.41 -6.59 -18.22
CA SER A 626 2.73 -5.49 -17.56
C SER A 626 3.40 -5.10 -16.25
N ASN A 627 3.05 -3.92 -15.74
CA ASN A 627 3.28 -3.55 -14.36
C ASN A 627 2.11 -4.05 -13.47
N ASN A 628 2.16 -3.72 -12.19
CA ASN A 628 1.14 -4.06 -11.18
C ASN A 628 -0.28 -3.51 -11.44
N ASP A 629 -0.43 -2.52 -12.32
CA ASP A 629 -1.70 -1.90 -12.70
C ASP A 629 -2.06 -2.18 -14.18
N GLU A 630 -1.53 -3.27 -14.75
CA GLU A 630 -1.79 -3.80 -16.10
C GLU A 630 -1.43 -2.85 -17.26
N TYR A 631 -0.45 -1.95 -17.05
CA TYR A 631 0.13 -1.18 -18.14
C TYR A 631 1.21 -2.00 -18.84
N TRP A 632 0.95 -2.35 -20.10
CA TRP A 632 1.79 -3.26 -20.89
C TRP A 632 2.95 -2.55 -21.57
N SER A 633 4.10 -3.23 -21.63
CA SER A 633 5.26 -2.86 -22.44
C SER A 633 4.94 -2.95 -23.93
N ASN A 634 5.83 -2.38 -24.75
CA ASN A 634 5.96 -2.82 -26.15
C ASN A 634 6.60 -4.22 -26.16
N ASP A 635 6.40 -4.98 -27.22
CA ASP A 635 7.07 -6.26 -27.47
C ASP A 635 8.51 -6.08 -27.97
#